data_14a5d6ea99958ef9048d183f4fd22684
#
_entry.id   14a5d6ea99958ef9048d183f4fd22684
#
_cell.length_a   1.000
_cell.length_b   1.000
_cell.length_c   1.000
_cell.angle_alpha   90.00
_cell.angle_beta   90.00
_cell.angle_gamma   90.00
#
_symmetry.space_group_name_H-M   'P 1'
#
loop_
_entity.id
_entity.type
_entity.pdbx_description
1 polymer ?
#
loop_
_entity_poly.entity_id
_entity_poly.type
_entity_poly.pdbx_seq_one_letter_code
_entity_poly.pdbx_strand_id
1 'polypeptide(L)'
;QMCIRDRSTEELRALAEAGARELGDDAPALDVAQWAAQNFPDTLAVACSMADAVLPHVVSRVLPGVDVLFLDTGYHFTETVGTRDAVAATMDVTVVDVTPELSLAEQDERYGPDLWSRDPAACCRLRKVEPLARALSGYEAWATGVRREDAPTRTHTPLIGWDATHEIVKINPLAAWSMEELTGYADQHGVLINPLLYDGYPSIGCAPCTARVKPGDDPRSGRWAGFTKTECGIHL
;
A
#
# COMPACT_ATOMS: atom_id res chain seq x y z
N GLN A 1 -19.41 -6.55 8.09
CA GLN A 1 -19.93 -7.59 7.18
C GLN A 1 -18.69 -8.25 6.59
N MET A 2 -18.44 -9.52 6.92
CA MET A 2 -17.29 -10.26 6.32
C MET A 2 -17.62 -10.46 4.83
N CYS A 3 -16.81 -9.88 3.93
CA CYS A 3 -16.87 -10.24 2.53
C CYS A 3 -16.54 -11.73 2.40
N ILE A 4 -17.44 -12.51 1.84
CA ILE A 4 -17.23 -13.92 1.60
C ILE A 4 -16.58 -14.02 0.23
N ARG A 5 -15.39 -14.64 0.14
CA ARG A 5 -14.80 -15.01 -1.15
C ARG A 5 -15.74 -15.99 -1.85
N ASP A 6 -16.26 -15.60 -2.99
CA ASP A 6 -17.19 -16.42 -3.77
C ASP A 6 -16.47 -17.22 -4.88
N ARG A 7 -15.25 -16.77 -5.27
CA ARG A 7 -14.47 -17.38 -6.35
C ARG A 7 -13.35 -18.28 -5.80
N SER A 8 -13.10 -19.36 -6.52
CA SER A 8 -11.95 -20.24 -6.26
C SER A 8 -10.62 -19.54 -6.63
N THR A 9 -9.52 -20.02 -6.04
CA THR A 9 -8.15 -19.58 -6.36
C THR A 9 -7.84 -19.71 -7.87
N GLU A 10 -8.35 -20.76 -8.52
CA GLU A 10 -8.14 -21.00 -9.96
C GLU A 10 -8.88 -19.95 -10.81
N GLU A 11 -10.13 -19.65 -10.47
CA GLU A 11 -10.92 -18.61 -11.15
C GLU A 11 -10.30 -17.21 -10.98
N LEU A 12 -9.81 -16.88 -9.78
CA LEU A 12 -9.13 -15.61 -9.53
C LEU A 12 -7.81 -15.50 -10.30
N ARG A 13 -7.05 -16.58 -10.39
CA ARG A 13 -5.82 -16.60 -11.18
C ARG A 13 -6.08 -16.42 -12.66
N ALA A 14 -7.07 -17.13 -13.21
CA ALA A 14 -7.48 -16.98 -14.60
C ALA A 14 -7.96 -15.54 -14.90
N LEU A 15 -8.68 -14.93 -13.96
CA LEU A 15 -9.13 -13.56 -14.08
C LEU A 15 -7.96 -12.57 -14.06
N ALA A 16 -6.96 -12.77 -13.19
CA ALA A 16 -5.73 -11.95 -13.17
C ALA A 16 -4.98 -12.02 -14.51
N GLU A 17 -4.83 -13.24 -15.07
CA GLU A 17 -4.18 -13.43 -16.37
C GLU A 17 -4.98 -12.79 -17.52
N ALA A 18 -6.31 -12.85 -17.48
CA ALA A 18 -7.16 -12.19 -18.47
C ALA A 18 -7.03 -10.67 -18.39
N GLY A 19 -7.10 -10.09 -17.18
CA GLY A 19 -6.92 -8.65 -16.96
C GLY A 19 -5.55 -8.14 -17.39
N ALA A 20 -4.48 -8.91 -17.08
CA ALA A 20 -3.13 -8.57 -17.54
C ALA A 20 -3.01 -8.53 -19.06
N ARG A 21 -3.66 -9.45 -19.78
CA ARG A 21 -3.68 -9.43 -21.26
C ARG A 21 -4.52 -8.30 -21.83
N GLU A 22 -5.64 -7.98 -21.19
CA GLU A 22 -6.57 -6.93 -21.63
C GLU A 22 -5.96 -5.54 -21.49
N LEU A 23 -5.35 -5.25 -20.34
CA LEU A 23 -4.82 -3.93 -20.00
C LEU A 23 -3.36 -3.73 -20.42
N GLY A 24 -2.62 -4.82 -20.63
CA GLY A 24 -1.18 -4.73 -20.95
C GLY A 24 -0.36 -4.10 -19.84
N ASP A 25 0.73 -3.41 -20.23
CA ASP A 25 1.72 -2.89 -19.28
C ASP A 25 1.54 -1.39 -18.94
N ASP A 26 0.80 -0.64 -19.76
CA ASP A 26 0.77 0.83 -19.69
C ASP A 26 -0.64 1.43 -19.80
N ALA A 27 -1.70 0.64 -19.49
CA ALA A 27 -3.06 1.17 -19.46
C ALA A 27 -3.19 2.33 -18.46
N PRO A 28 -4.03 3.34 -18.74
CA PRO A 28 -4.29 4.44 -17.82
C PRO A 28 -4.75 3.94 -16.45
N ALA A 29 -4.28 4.58 -15.37
CA ALA A 29 -4.60 4.18 -14.00
C ALA A 29 -6.12 4.08 -13.73
N LEU A 30 -6.91 4.96 -14.34
CA LEU A 30 -8.36 4.95 -14.21
C LEU A 30 -8.99 3.72 -14.89
N ASP A 31 -8.45 3.27 -16.04
CA ASP A 31 -8.95 2.08 -16.74
C ASP A 31 -8.64 0.83 -15.92
N VAL A 32 -7.44 0.75 -15.30
CA VAL A 32 -7.07 -0.32 -14.38
C VAL A 32 -7.98 -0.34 -13.15
N ALA A 33 -8.26 0.83 -12.57
CA ALA A 33 -9.18 0.94 -11.44
C ALA A 33 -10.62 0.56 -11.84
N GLN A 34 -11.06 0.92 -13.04
CA GLN A 34 -12.38 0.57 -13.55
C GLN A 34 -12.52 -0.93 -13.78
N TRP A 35 -11.49 -1.57 -14.35
CA TRP A 35 -11.45 -3.03 -14.47
C TRP A 35 -11.55 -3.69 -13.09
N ALA A 36 -10.83 -3.18 -12.10
CA ALA A 36 -10.87 -3.69 -10.73
C ALA A 36 -12.27 -3.55 -10.10
N ALA A 37 -12.90 -2.38 -10.22
CA ALA A 37 -14.24 -2.11 -9.70
C ALA A 37 -15.33 -2.98 -10.35
N GLN A 38 -15.21 -3.26 -11.64
CA GLN A 38 -16.15 -4.13 -12.37
C GLN A 38 -16.04 -5.59 -11.96
N ASN A 39 -14.82 -6.07 -11.68
CA ASN A 39 -14.58 -7.46 -11.34
C ASN A 39 -14.68 -7.76 -9.84
N PHE A 40 -14.46 -6.77 -8.97
CA PHE A 40 -14.42 -6.94 -7.51
C PHE A 40 -15.21 -5.82 -6.78
N PRO A 41 -16.50 -5.59 -7.10
CA PRO A 41 -17.25 -4.44 -6.56
C PRO A 41 -17.36 -4.48 -5.03
N ASP A 42 -17.40 -5.67 -4.41
CA ASP A 42 -17.58 -5.86 -2.97
C ASP A 42 -16.37 -6.53 -2.30
N THR A 43 -15.36 -6.94 -3.09
CA THR A 43 -14.23 -7.76 -2.62
C THR A 43 -12.87 -7.17 -2.96
N LEU A 44 -12.81 -5.88 -3.35
CA LEU A 44 -11.59 -5.12 -3.56
C LEU A 44 -11.19 -4.37 -2.28
N ALA A 45 -9.94 -4.48 -1.87
CA ALA A 45 -9.33 -3.59 -0.90
C ALA A 45 -8.25 -2.70 -1.55
N VAL A 46 -8.03 -1.51 -1.02
CA VAL A 46 -6.92 -0.61 -1.38
C VAL A 46 -5.95 -0.57 -0.21
N ALA A 47 -4.70 -0.98 -0.38
CA ALA A 47 -3.68 -0.80 0.66
C ALA A 47 -2.98 0.55 0.46
N CYS A 48 -3.05 1.42 1.47
CA CYS A 48 -2.46 2.76 1.44
C CYS A 48 -1.58 3.03 2.66
N SER A 49 -0.35 3.50 2.40
CA SER A 49 0.59 3.89 3.46
C SER A 49 0.40 5.31 3.97
N MET A 50 -0.50 6.07 3.36
CA MET A 50 -0.74 7.50 3.62
C MET A 50 0.50 8.38 3.40
N ALA A 51 1.39 7.98 2.48
CA ALA A 51 2.38 8.88 1.91
C ALA A 51 1.72 9.90 0.96
N ASP A 52 0.67 9.48 0.32
CA ASP A 52 -0.28 10.26 -0.47
C ASP A 52 -1.63 9.54 -0.51
N ALA A 53 -2.65 10.21 -1.00
CA ALA A 53 -3.99 9.66 -1.18
C ALA A 53 -4.36 9.42 -2.66
N VAL A 54 -3.38 9.39 -3.56
CA VAL A 54 -3.62 9.30 -5.01
C VAL A 54 -4.27 7.98 -5.38
N LEU A 55 -3.75 6.86 -4.90
CA LEU A 55 -4.37 5.56 -5.18
C LEU A 55 -5.81 5.45 -4.64
N PRO A 56 -6.09 5.76 -3.35
CA PRO A 56 -7.47 5.83 -2.85
C PRO A 56 -8.37 6.74 -3.70
N HIS A 57 -7.86 7.91 -4.13
CA HIS A 57 -8.63 8.83 -4.96
C HIS A 57 -8.95 8.24 -6.34
N VAL A 58 -7.97 7.65 -7.04
CA VAL A 58 -8.19 7.03 -8.35
C VAL A 58 -9.25 5.92 -8.27
N VAL A 59 -9.16 5.06 -7.24
CA VAL A 59 -10.09 3.93 -7.09
C VAL A 59 -11.47 4.41 -6.65
N SER A 60 -11.58 5.34 -5.72
CA SER A 60 -12.89 5.84 -5.24
C SER A 60 -13.70 6.56 -6.30
N ARG A 61 -13.07 7.08 -7.37
CA ARG A 61 -13.79 7.67 -8.52
C ARG A 61 -14.65 6.65 -9.27
N VAL A 62 -14.29 5.38 -9.21
CA VAL A 62 -15.00 4.29 -9.92
C VAL A 62 -15.64 3.28 -8.98
N LEU A 63 -15.21 3.26 -7.72
CA LEU A 63 -15.77 2.44 -6.65
C LEU A 63 -15.89 3.29 -5.37
N PRO A 64 -16.89 4.15 -5.27
CA PRO A 64 -17.16 4.94 -4.06
C PRO A 64 -17.36 4.05 -2.83
N GLY A 65 -16.81 4.47 -1.69
CA GLY A 65 -16.90 3.71 -0.44
C GLY A 65 -15.92 2.54 -0.32
N VAL A 66 -14.99 2.35 -1.27
CA VAL A 66 -14.02 1.26 -1.25
C VAL A 66 -13.23 1.21 0.07
N ASP A 67 -12.97 0.01 0.57
CA ASP A 67 -12.15 -0.20 1.77
C ASP A 67 -10.69 0.17 1.53
N VAL A 68 -10.17 1.11 2.32
CA VAL A 68 -8.77 1.54 2.32
C VAL A 68 -8.09 1.01 3.56
N LEU A 69 -7.29 -0.04 3.42
CA LEU A 69 -6.55 -0.67 4.50
C LEU A 69 -5.35 0.19 4.88
N PHE A 70 -5.35 0.72 6.09
CA PHE A 70 -4.23 1.41 6.70
C PHE A 70 -3.58 0.51 7.75
N LEU A 71 -2.32 0.10 7.51
CA LEU A 71 -1.57 -0.74 8.46
C LEU A 71 -1.09 0.12 9.63
N ASP A 72 -1.90 0.24 10.68
CA ASP A 72 -1.50 0.97 11.88
C ASP A 72 -0.47 0.17 12.69
N THR A 73 0.78 0.49 12.44
CA THR A 73 1.92 -0.17 13.09
C THR A 73 2.17 0.29 14.53
N GLY A 74 1.54 1.36 14.97
CA GLY A 74 1.85 2.07 16.23
C GLY A 74 3.14 2.89 16.21
N TYR A 75 3.88 2.91 15.08
CA TYR A 75 5.14 3.63 14.90
C TYR A 75 5.07 4.70 13.82
N HIS A 76 3.89 5.20 13.50
CA HIS A 76 3.74 6.23 12.47
C HIS A 76 4.23 7.60 12.94
N PHE A 77 4.60 8.43 11.96
CA PHE A 77 4.67 9.88 12.17
C PHE A 77 3.27 10.45 12.41
N THR A 78 3.19 11.52 13.16
CA THR A 78 1.92 12.23 13.40
C THR A 78 1.28 12.71 12.09
N GLU A 79 2.10 13.13 11.13
CA GLU A 79 1.68 13.56 9.80
C GLU A 79 1.01 12.44 9.02
N THR A 80 1.51 11.21 9.16
CA THR A 80 0.92 10.03 8.50
C THR A 80 -0.47 9.72 9.08
N VAL A 81 -0.61 9.80 10.40
CA VAL A 81 -1.91 9.63 11.09
C VAL A 81 -2.86 10.77 10.68
N GLY A 82 -2.36 12.03 10.66
CA GLY A 82 -3.14 13.18 10.21
C GLY A 82 -3.60 13.05 8.75
N THR A 83 -2.76 12.52 7.86
CA THR A 83 -3.14 12.24 6.46
C THR A 83 -4.22 11.17 6.40
N ARG A 84 -4.12 10.08 7.16
CA ARG A 84 -5.14 9.04 7.28
C ARG A 84 -6.48 9.61 7.74
N ASP A 85 -6.48 10.45 8.78
CA ASP A 85 -7.68 11.08 9.32
C ASP A 85 -8.33 12.03 8.31
N ALA A 86 -7.50 12.80 7.60
CA ALA A 86 -7.98 13.71 6.56
C ALA A 86 -8.59 12.94 5.37
N VAL A 87 -7.98 11.83 4.95
CA VAL A 87 -8.55 10.93 3.90
C VAL A 87 -9.91 10.40 4.35
N ALA A 88 -10.01 9.88 5.57
CA ALA A 88 -11.26 9.38 6.11
C ALA A 88 -12.37 10.44 6.19
N ALA A 89 -12.00 11.70 6.43
CA ALA A 89 -12.94 12.80 6.57
C ALA A 89 -13.38 13.44 5.25
N THR A 90 -12.55 13.35 4.18
CA THR A 90 -12.75 14.16 2.97
C THR A 90 -12.97 13.35 1.69
N MET A 91 -12.70 12.04 1.71
CA MET A 91 -12.82 11.18 0.53
C MET A 91 -13.96 10.17 0.71
N ASP A 92 -14.56 9.77 -0.40
CA ASP A 92 -15.60 8.75 -0.42
C ASP A 92 -14.96 7.34 -0.40
N VAL A 93 -14.40 7.00 0.76
CA VAL A 93 -13.74 5.72 1.07
C VAL A 93 -14.05 5.28 2.50
N THR A 94 -13.90 4.00 2.76
CA THR A 94 -13.95 3.45 4.13
C THR A 94 -12.54 3.14 4.60
N VAL A 95 -11.96 3.97 5.48
CA VAL A 95 -10.64 3.68 6.05
C VAL A 95 -10.77 2.60 7.12
N VAL A 96 -10.04 1.50 6.91
CA VAL A 96 -9.99 0.35 7.82
C VAL A 96 -8.61 0.30 8.47
N ASP A 97 -8.56 0.56 9.78
CA ASP A 97 -7.31 0.44 10.55
C ASP A 97 -6.98 -1.04 10.79
N VAL A 98 -5.89 -1.48 10.18
CA VAL A 98 -5.38 -2.85 10.32
C VAL A 98 -4.29 -2.87 11.39
N THR A 99 -4.64 -3.34 12.59
CA THR A 99 -3.75 -3.34 13.75
C THR A 99 -3.01 -4.67 13.93
N PRO A 100 -1.79 -4.66 14.46
CA PRO A 100 -1.09 -5.85 14.93
C PRO A 100 -1.85 -6.54 16.07
N GLU A 101 -1.59 -7.83 16.24
CA GLU A 101 -2.16 -8.62 17.32
C GLU A 101 -1.70 -8.15 18.72
N LEU A 102 -0.41 -7.76 18.80
CA LEU A 102 0.19 -7.26 20.04
C LEU A 102 0.25 -5.74 20.03
N SER A 103 -0.09 -5.12 21.15
CA SER A 103 0.28 -3.72 21.41
C SER A 103 1.80 -3.54 21.43
N LEU A 104 2.29 -2.30 21.42
CA LEU A 104 3.74 -2.05 21.54
C LEU A 104 4.29 -2.55 22.88
N ALA A 105 3.56 -2.36 23.97
CA ALA A 105 3.98 -2.81 25.31
C ALA A 105 4.10 -4.33 25.38
N GLU A 106 3.11 -5.08 24.87
CA GLU A 106 3.15 -6.54 24.82
C GLU A 106 4.26 -7.07 23.91
N GLN A 107 4.51 -6.38 22.77
CA GLN A 107 5.64 -6.70 21.91
C GLN A 107 6.96 -6.51 22.64
N ASP A 108 7.14 -5.40 23.36
CA ASP A 108 8.37 -5.11 24.12
C ASP A 108 8.57 -6.08 25.28
N GLU A 109 7.49 -6.48 25.96
CA GLU A 109 7.55 -7.52 26.99
C GLU A 109 7.98 -8.87 26.41
N ARG A 110 7.46 -9.26 25.25
CA ARG A 110 7.69 -10.58 24.64
C ARG A 110 9.02 -10.69 23.90
N TYR A 111 9.45 -9.63 23.21
CA TYR A 111 10.62 -9.63 22.32
C TYR A 111 11.73 -8.68 22.78
N GLY A 112 11.51 -7.93 23.86
CA GLY A 112 12.39 -6.86 24.34
C GLY A 112 12.15 -5.54 23.58
N PRO A 113 12.59 -4.40 24.17
CA PRO A 113 12.35 -3.07 23.61
C PRO A 113 13.04 -2.88 22.25
N ASP A 114 12.51 -1.95 21.46
CA ASP A 114 13.08 -1.50 20.17
C ASP A 114 13.36 -2.64 19.18
N LEU A 115 12.43 -3.57 19.04
CA LEU A 115 12.56 -4.69 18.08
C LEU A 115 12.88 -4.19 16.67
N TRP A 116 12.35 -3.03 16.27
CA TRP A 116 12.61 -2.38 14.99
C TRP A 116 14.09 -2.08 14.74
N SER A 117 14.88 -1.82 15.80
CA SER A 117 16.31 -1.51 15.71
C SER A 117 17.22 -2.75 15.78
N ARG A 118 16.72 -3.87 16.31
CA ARG A 118 17.48 -5.12 16.50
C ARG A 118 17.17 -6.16 15.44
N ASP A 119 15.90 -6.27 15.08
CA ASP A 119 15.41 -7.17 14.03
C ASP A 119 14.23 -6.48 13.28
N PRO A 120 14.56 -5.59 12.33
CA PRO A 120 13.53 -4.91 11.54
C PRO A 120 12.71 -5.87 10.66
N ALA A 121 13.21 -7.06 10.36
CA ALA A 121 12.45 -8.07 9.62
C ALA A 121 11.36 -8.67 10.48
N ALA A 122 11.67 -9.10 11.71
CA ALA A 122 10.66 -9.57 12.66
C ALA A 122 9.63 -8.49 13.00
N CYS A 123 10.08 -7.25 13.24
CA CYS A 123 9.19 -6.14 13.51
C CYS A 123 8.21 -5.90 12.33
N CYS A 124 8.70 -5.85 11.08
CA CYS A 124 7.83 -5.71 9.89
C CYS A 124 6.87 -6.90 9.75
N ARG A 125 7.31 -8.11 10.00
CA ARG A 125 6.46 -9.30 9.95
C ARG A 125 5.29 -9.18 10.92
N LEU A 126 5.56 -8.89 12.20
CA LEU A 126 4.55 -8.80 13.25
C LEU A 126 3.60 -7.61 13.06
N ARG A 127 4.11 -6.47 12.58
CA ARG A 127 3.34 -5.22 12.55
C ARG A 127 2.79 -4.85 11.18
N LYS A 128 3.14 -5.58 10.12
CA LYS A 128 2.68 -5.30 8.75
C LYS A 128 2.25 -6.55 8.03
N VAL A 129 3.14 -7.55 7.87
CA VAL A 129 2.88 -8.71 7.00
C VAL A 129 1.74 -9.56 7.56
N GLU A 130 1.83 -9.97 8.83
CA GLU A 130 0.80 -10.79 9.48
C GLU A 130 -0.55 -10.05 9.58
N PRO A 131 -0.61 -8.77 10.01
CA PRO A 131 -1.86 -8.01 10.01
C PRO A 131 -2.50 -7.87 8.62
N LEU A 132 -1.67 -7.56 7.59
CA LEU A 132 -2.16 -7.46 6.21
C LEU A 132 -2.74 -8.78 5.72
N ALA A 133 -2.05 -9.88 5.95
CA ALA A 133 -2.53 -11.21 5.54
C ALA A 133 -3.88 -11.56 6.18
N ARG A 134 -4.07 -11.21 7.46
CA ARG A 134 -5.38 -11.39 8.13
C ARG A 134 -6.45 -10.50 7.51
N ALA A 135 -6.15 -9.23 7.24
CA ALA A 135 -7.11 -8.31 6.65
C ALA A 135 -7.50 -8.76 5.24
N LEU A 136 -6.53 -9.15 4.41
CA LEU A 136 -6.77 -9.58 3.03
C LEU A 136 -7.52 -10.91 2.90
N SER A 137 -7.64 -11.70 3.96
CA SER A 137 -8.33 -13.00 3.91
C SER A 137 -9.82 -12.88 3.53
N GLY A 138 -10.43 -11.71 3.70
CA GLY A 138 -11.81 -11.42 3.31
C GLY A 138 -11.99 -10.89 1.89
N TYR A 139 -10.90 -10.58 1.16
CA TYR A 139 -10.95 -9.96 -0.17
C TYR A 139 -10.49 -10.93 -1.25
N GLU A 140 -10.93 -10.70 -2.48
CA GLU A 140 -10.50 -11.43 -3.68
C GLU A 140 -9.44 -10.68 -4.48
N ALA A 141 -9.33 -9.36 -4.28
CA ALA A 141 -8.33 -8.51 -4.90
C ALA A 141 -7.87 -7.39 -3.95
N TRP A 142 -6.66 -6.92 -4.18
CA TRP A 142 -6.16 -5.72 -3.51
C TRP A 142 -5.39 -4.83 -4.47
N ALA A 143 -5.60 -3.52 -4.34
CA ALA A 143 -4.88 -2.49 -5.08
C ALA A 143 -3.74 -1.93 -4.24
N THR A 144 -2.57 -1.70 -4.87
CA THR A 144 -1.39 -1.14 -4.23
C THR A 144 -0.84 0.06 -4.99
N GLY A 145 -0.20 1.00 -4.27
CA GLY A 145 0.44 2.17 -4.84
C GLY A 145 1.90 1.93 -5.28
N VAL A 146 2.27 0.70 -5.58
CA VAL A 146 3.62 0.37 -6.07
C VAL A 146 3.84 0.97 -7.45
N ARG A 147 4.97 1.66 -7.65
CA ARG A 147 5.40 2.16 -8.94
C ARG A 147 6.72 1.51 -9.35
N ARG A 148 6.91 1.34 -10.66
CA ARG A 148 8.12 0.69 -11.23
C ARG A 148 9.38 1.49 -10.94
N GLU A 149 9.29 2.80 -10.87
CA GLU A 149 10.44 3.67 -10.58
C GLU A 149 10.87 3.72 -9.11
N ASP A 150 10.01 3.27 -8.18
CA ASP A 150 10.30 3.38 -6.74
C ASP A 150 11.53 2.58 -6.30
N ALA A 151 11.82 1.46 -6.96
CA ALA A 151 12.97 0.62 -6.65
C ALA A 151 13.31 -0.35 -7.79
N PRO A 152 14.57 -0.77 -7.94
CA PRO A 152 14.96 -1.77 -8.94
C PRO A 152 14.20 -3.09 -8.83
N THR A 153 13.78 -3.47 -7.62
CA THR A 153 12.98 -4.67 -7.36
C THR A 153 11.57 -4.59 -7.93
N ARG A 154 11.11 -3.39 -8.33
CA ARG A 154 9.75 -3.10 -8.80
C ARG A 154 9.64 -2.84 -10.29
N THR A 155 10.76 -2.79 -11.01
CA THR A 155 10.83 -2.42 -12.45
C THR A 155 9.86 -3.21 -13.34
N HIS A 156 9.55 -4.44 -12.98
CA HIS A 156 8.67 -5.33 -13.75
C HIS A 156 7.31 -5.56 -13.07
N THR A 157 6.89 -4.66 -12.16
CA THR A 157 5.57 -4.76 -11.52
C THR A 157 4.48 -4.65 -12.60
N PRO A 158 3.61 -5.68 -12.76
CA PRO A 158 2.51 -5.63 -13.71
C PRO A 158 1.38 -4.74 -13.18
N LEU A 159 0.51 -4.23 -14.07
CA LEU A 159 -0.72 -3.54 -13.68
C LEU A 159 -1.69 -4.49 -12.97
N ILE A 160 -1.85 -5.70 -13.51
CA ILE A 160 -2.65 -6.78 -12.92
C ILE A 160 -1.75 -8.02 -12.80
N GLY A 161 -1.76 -8.65 -11.64
CA GLY A 161 -0.98 -9.86 -11.40
C GLY A 161 -1.61 -10.77 -10.35
N TRP A 162 -1.00 -11.91 -10.15
CA TRP A 162 -1.38 -12.87 -9.11
C TRP A 162 -0.49 -12.70 -7.87
N ASP A 163 -1.11 -12.52 -6.73
CA ASP A 163 -0.43 -12.56 -5.43
C ASP A 163 -0.47 -13.99 -4.88
N ALA A 164 0.64 -14.69 -5.04
CA ALA A 164 0.74 -16.08 -4.61
C ALA A 164 0.78 -16.23 -3.08
N THR A 165 1.17 -15.18 -2.37
CA THR A 165 1.26 -15.19 -0.90
C THR A 165 -0.13 -15.13 -0.26
N HIS A 166 -1.02 -14.30 -0.81
CA HIS A 166 -2.37 -14.10 -0.30
C HIS A 166 -3.43 -14.88 -1.11
N GLU A 167 -3.04 -15.48 -2.22
CA GLU A 167 -3.91 -16.21 -3.16
C GLU A 167 -5.09 -15.35 -3.65
N ILE A 168 -4.79 -14.11 -4.06
CA ILE A 168 -5.74 -13.12 -4.58
C ILE A 168 -5.14 -12.34 -5.75
N VAL A 169 -5.97 -11.57 -6.43
CA VAL A 169 -5.52 -10.69 -7.52
C VAL A 169 -4.85 -9.45 -6.95
N LYS A 170 -3.65 -9.11 -7.44
CA LYS A 170 -2.92 -7.90 -7.10
C LYS A 170 -3.00 -6.90 -8.24
N ILE A 171 -3.40 -5.68 -7.91
CA ILE A 171 -3.68 -4.62 -8.87
C ILE A 171 -2.79 -3.42 -8.52
N ASN A 172 -2.06 -2.90 -9.50
CA ASN A 172 -1.13 -1.79 -9.32
C ASN A 172 -1.44 -0.66 -10.32
N PRO A 173 -2.52 0.12 -10.11
CA PRO A 173 -2.98 1.12 -11.09
C PRO A 173 -1.93 2.19 -11.40
N LEU A 174 -1.05 2.47 -10.44
CA LEU A 174 -0.02 3.50 -10.54
C LEU A 174 1.35 2.94 -10.97
N ALA A 175 1.44 1.64 -11.36
CA ALA A 175 2.74 1.00 -11.59
C ALA A 175 3.57 1.69 -12.69
N ALA A 176 2.93 2.21 -13.72
CA ALA A 176 3.60 2.92 -14.83
C ALA A 176 3.88 4.41 -14.53
N TRP A 177 3.38 4.97 -13.43
CA TRP A 177 3.50 6.39 -13.13
C TRP A 177 4.87 6.76 -12.57
N SER A 178 5.35 7.94 -12.99
CA SER A 178 6.46 8.65 -12.36
C SER A 178 6.01 9.41 -11.11
N MET A 179 6.96 9.88 -10.30
CA MET A 179 6.67 10.79 -9.18
C MET A 179 6.09 12.11 -9.69
N GLU A 180 6.54 12.60 -10.83
CA GLU A 180 6.01 13.82 -11.46
C GLU A 180 4.54 13.65 -11.86
N GLU A 181 4.17 12.52 -12.45
CA GLU A 181 2.78 12.22 -12.79
C GLU A 181 1.90 12.08 -11.54
N LEU A 182 2.41 11.44 -10.49
CA LEU A 182 1.70 11.30 -9.21
C LEU A 182 1.44 12.67 -8.58
N THR A 183 2.46 13.51 -8.46
CA THR A 183 2.32 14.85 -7.87
C THR A 183 1.49 15.76 -8.75
N GLY A 184 1.67 15.71 -10.07
CA GLY A 184 0.84 16.45 -11.02
C GLY A 184 -0.63 16.08 -10.96
N TYR A 185 -0.94 14.79 -10.80
CA TYR A 185 -2.31 14.33 -10.57
C TYR A 185 -2.87 14.86 -9.24
N ALA A 186 -2.07 14.79 -8.18
CA ALA A 186 -2.48 15.28 -6.87
C ALA A 186 -2.79 16.78 -6.90
N ASP A 187 -1.94 17.57 -7.53
CA ASP A 187 -2.14 19.02 -7.69
C ASP A 187 -3.39 19.33 -8.53
N GLN A 188 -3.56 18.64 -9.66
CA GLN A 188 -4.71 18.83 -10.55
C GLN A 188 -6.05 18.52 -9.88
N HIS A 189 -6.10 17.52 -9.01
CA HIS A 189 -7.34 17.04 -8.39
C HIS A 189 -7.49 17.46 -6.92
N GLY A 190 -6.52 18.21 -6.35
CA GLY A 190 -6.52 18.60 -4.94
C GLY A 190 -6.41 17.41 -3.99
N VAL A 191 -5.67 16.35 -4.40
CA VAL A 191 -5.51 15.14 -3.61
C VAL A 191 -4.47 15.35 -2.52
N LEU A 192 -4.74 14.83 -1.34
CA LEU A 192 -3.87 14.96 -0.18
C LEU A 192 -2.52 14.25 -0.39
N ILE A 193 -1.45 14.98 -0.11
CA ILE A 193 -0.09 14.48 -0.01
C ILE A 193 0.40 14.67 1.42
N ASN A 194 1.03 13.65 1.98
CA ASN A 194 1.64 13.73 3.31
C ASN A 194 2.73 14.84 3.33
N PRO A 195 2.67 15.81 4.24
CA PRO A 195 3.61 16.92 4.26
C PRO A 195 5.07 16.52 4.42
N LEU A 196 5.35 15.34 4.97
CA LEU A 196 6.71 14.80 5.07
C LEU A 196 7.40 14.63 3.71
N LEU A 197 6.64 14.40 2.61
CA LEU A 197 7.21 14.34 1.26
C LEU A 197 7.93 15.64 0.88
N TYR A 198 7.41 16.78 1.34
CA TYR A 198 8.03 18.11 1.12
C TYR A 198 9.10 18.43 2.17
N ASP A 199 9.19 17.68 3.27
CA ASP A 199 10.15 17.86 4.36
C ASP A 199 11.33 16.87 4.29
N GLY A 200 11.67 16.40 3.08
CA GLY A 200 12.85 15.57 2.83
C GLY A 200 12.66 14.08 3.14
N TYR A 201 11.42 13.59 3.17
CA TYR A 201 11.10 12.17 3.33
C TYR A 201 10.45 11.60 2.04
N PRO A 202 11.21 11.37 0.97
CA PRO A 202 10.65 10.92 -0.32
C PRO A 202 10.06 9.49 -0.27
N SER A 203 10.36 8.73 0.76
CA SER A 203 9.78 7.42 1.04
C SER A 203 9.41 7.32 2.52
N ILE A 204 8.13 7.32 2.83
CA ILE A 204 7.62 7.33 4.21
C ILE A 204 7.28 5.91 4.68
N GLY A 205 7.66 5.59 5.91
CA GLY A 205 7.29 4.37 6.63
C GLY A 205 7.10 4.63 8.12
N CYS A 206 7.44 3.65 8.96
CA CYS A 206 7.46 3.86 10.40
C CYS A 206 8.52 4.91 10.78
N ALA A 207 8.19 5.81 11.70
CA ALA A 207 9.07 6.91 12.12
C ALA A 207 10.48 6.43 12.54
N PRO A 208 10.64 5.39 13.38
CA PRO A 208 11.98 4.92 13.76
C PRO A 208 12.76 4.24 12.61
N CYS A 209 12.10 3.90 11.50
CA CYS A 209 12.72 3.25 10.34
C CYS A 209 12.84 4.17 9.13
N THR A 210 12.64 5.48 9.30
CA THR A 210 12.60 6.44 8.19
C THR A 210 13.38 7.70 8.55
N ALA A 211 14.39 8.02 7.77
CA ALA A 211 15.20 9.24 7.91
C ALA A 211 15.03 10.15 6.69
N ARG A 212 15.37 11.41 6.87
CA ARG A 212 15.45 12.38 5.76
C ARG A 212 16.52 11.97 4.76
N VAL A 213 16.27 12.23 3.50
CA VAL A 213 17.17 11.96 2.38
C VAL A 213 17.69 13.29 1.82
N LYS A 214 18.96 13.35 1.47
CA LYS A 214 19.53 14.55 0.83
C LYS A 214 19.07 14.63 -0.62
N PRO A 215 18.89 15.85 -1.15
CA PRO A 215 18.60 16.03 -2.57
C PRO A 215 19.65 15.34 -3.45
N GLY A 216 19.20 14.48 -4.37
CA GLY A 216 20.06 13.74 -5.30
C GLY A 216 20.46 12.33 -4.84
N ASP A 217 20.22 11.96 -3.57
CA ASP A 217 20.40 10.59 -3.10
C ASP A 217 19.19 9.71 -3.53
N ASP A 218 19.38 8.40 -3.46
CA ASP A 218 18.28 7.43 -3.67
C ASP A 218 17.10 7.75 -2.71
N PRO A 219 15.88 7.97 -3.24
CA PRO A 219 14.70 8.27 -2.43
C PRO A 219 14.42 7.28 -1.29
N ARG A 220 14.87 6.04 -1.40
CA ARG A 220 14.69 5.01 -0.37
C ARG A 220 15.89 4.83 0.56
N SER A 221 16.99 5.59 0.37
CA SER A 221 18.17 5.52 1.23
C SER A 221 17.91 5.85 2.71
N GLY A 222 16.84 6.60 2.99
CA GLY A 222 16.37 6.89 4.35
C GLY A 222 15.62 5.72 5.03
N ARG A 223 15.30 4.64 4.30
CA ARG A 223 14.56 3.49 4.84
C ARG A 223 15.52 2.47 5.44
N TRP A 224 15.26 2.08 6.69
CA TRP A 224 16.10 1.11 7.42
C TRP A 224 17.59 1.44 7.36
N ALA A 225 17.96 2.72 7.51
CA ALA A 225 19.35 3.17 7.47
C ALA A 225 20.23 2.35 8.42
N GLY A 226 21.34 1.80 7.90
CA GLY A 226 22.23 0.92 8.64
C GLY A 226 21.90 -0.58 8.54
N PHE A 227 20.87 -0.97 7.82
CA PHE A 227 20.52 -2.36 7.55
C PHE A 227 20.60 -2.69 6.06
N THR A 228 20.78 -3.97 5.74
CA THR A 228 20.73 -4.46 4.33
C THR A 228 19.31 -4.61 3.79
N LYS A 229 18.30 -4.31 4.62
CA LYS A 229 16.87 -4.43 4.28
C LYS A 229 16.46 -3.31 3.31
N THR A 230 15.81 -3.69 2.20
CA THR A 230 15.32 -2.76 1.17
C THR A 230 13.80 -2.74 1.04
N GLU A 231 13.11 -3.80 1.50
CA GLU A 231 11.65 -3.92 1.41
C GLU A 231 11.05 -4.40 2.75
N CYS A 232 9.81 -4.00 3.03
CA CYS A 232 9.13 -4.38 4.28
C CYS A 232 8.53 -5.80 4.25
N GLY A 233 8.45 -6.43 3.08
CA GLY A 233 7.93 -7.79 2.91
C GLY A 233 6.45 -7.90 2.53
N ILE A 234 5.71 -6.79 2.43
CA ILE A 234 4.29 -6.82 2.01
C ILE A 234 4.09 -6.91 0.49
N HIS A 235 5.16 -6.77 -0.29
CA HIS A 235 5.11 -6.81 -1.76
C HIS A 235 6.04 -7.89 -2.35
N LEU A 236 6.56 -8.78 -1.50
CA LEU A 236 7.45 -9.89 -1.90
C LEU A 236 6.64 -11.10 -2.30
#